data_caf43172e43e81c61e9cf8a7fb836ebc
#
_entry.id   caf43172e43e81c61e9cf8a7fb836ebc
#
_cell.length_a   1.000
_cell.length_b   1.000
_cell.length_c   1.000
_cell.angle_alpha   90.00
_cell.angle_beta   90.00
_cell.angle_gamma   90.00
#
_symmetry.space_group_name_H-M   'P 1'
#
loop_
_entity.id
_entity.type
_entity.pdbx_description
1 polymer ?
#
loop_
_entity_poly.entity_id
_entity_poly.type
_entity_poly.pdbx_seq_one_letter_code
_entity_poly.pdbx_strand_id
1 'polypeptide(L)'
;MAADNFQSNMVLETTPSGEDRPQRLLIDCGSDARHSLRNLGFMPNDFDGVYISHLHSDHIGGLEWMALANYFVFDGHRTQLFAARELLDPLWEHSLRGGLETSDHGNSKLSSYFDVVPLTPKDGFDWQGMHFDVIPTPHVVTPENTMYSFALFGTGTEKSFFLTTDAIFNPKDHMAFYKKADIIFQDCELGPRHSGVHAHYDELITLPDDVKAKMWLYHYQAYDKPDAVADGFCGFIDPEQSFDLG
;
A
#
# COMPACT_ATOMS: atom_id res chain seq x y z
N MET A 1 -7.48 -12.55 -3.04
CA MET A 1 -6.09 -12.97 -3.40
C MET A 1 -6.11 -13.64 -4.77
N ALA A 2 -5.43 -13.07 -5.75
CA ALA A 2 -5.33 -13.65 -7.09
C ALA A 2 -4.17 -14.65 -7.15
N ALA A 3 -4.39 -15.83 -7.78
CA ALA A 3 -3.34 -16.83 -7.89
C ALA A 3 -2.25 -16.46 -8.91
N ASP A 4 -2.57 -15.57 -9.82
CA ASP A 4 -1.73 -15.23 -10.97
C ASP A 4 -1.05 -13.84 -10.83
N ASN A 5 -1.33 -13.11 -9.75
CA ASN A 5 -0.71 -11.82 -9.43
C ASN A 5 -0.09 -11.86 -8.04
N PHE A 6 0.94 -11.04 -7.83
CA PHE A 6 1.43 -10.76 -6.50
C PHE A 6 0.41 -9.93 -5.71
N GLN A 7 0.51 -10.02 -4.39
CA GLN A 7 -0.27 -9.22 -3.44
C GLN A 7 0.21 -7.77 -3.43
N SER A 8 -0.33 -6.95 -2.53
CA SER A 8 0.01 -5.53 -2.46
C SER A 8 1.45 -5.33 -1.96
N ASN A 9 2.33 -4.96 -2.88
CA ASN A 9 3.74 -4.71 -2.63
C ASN A 9 4.20 -3.63 -3.64
N MET A 10 3.98 -2.35 -3.33
CA MET A 10 4.39 -1.26 -4.22
C MET A 10 5.67 -0.62 -3.70
N VAL A 11 6.59 -0.28 -4.59
CA VAL A 11 7.85 0.37 -4.22
C VAL A 11 7.84 1.80 -4.75
N LEU A 12 8.00 2.75 -3.83
CA LEU A 12 8.33 4.12 -4.17
C LEU A 12 9.83 4.31 -3.98
N GLU A 13 10.51 4.71 -5.06
CA GLU A 13 11.94 4.97 -5.04
C GLU A 13 12.22 6.43 -5.36
N THR A 14 13.11 7.05 -4.62
CA THR A 14 13.63 8.39 -4.89
C THR A 14 15.11 8.46 -4.58
N THR A 15 15.84 9.30 -5.31
CA THR A 15 17.25 9.58 -5.00
C THR A 15 17.37 11.04 -4.57
N PRO A 16 17.38 11.31 -3.26
CA PRO A 16 17.52 12.67 -2.76
C PRO A 16 18.84 13.30 -3.22
N SER A 17 18.83 14.61 -3.45
CA SER A 17 20.02 15.34 -3.88
C SER A 17 21.17 15.17 -2.88
N GLY A 18 22.30 14.65 -3.36
CA GLY A 18 23.50 14.40 -2.54
C GLY A 18 23.58 13.00 -1.92
N GLU A 19 22.63 12.14 -2.15
CA GLU A 19 22.68 10.73 -1.75
C GLU A 19 23.24 9.85 -2.88
N ASP A 20 24.07 8.86 -2.51
CA ASP A 20 24.69 7.94 -3.47
C ASP A 20 23.80 6.73 -3.82
N ARG A 21 22.75 6.49 -3.04
CA ARG A 21 21.81 5.39 -3.27
C ARG A 21 20.37 5.88 -3.25
N PRO A 22 19.48 5.22 -3.99
CA PRO A 22 18.05 5.48 -3.86
C PRO A 22 17.54 5.10 -2.46
N GLN A 23 16.59 5.89 -1.98
CA GLN A 23 15.80 5.61 -0.79
C GLN A 23 14.50 4.95 -1.22
N ARG A 24 14.06 3.91 -0.49
CA ARG A 24 12.89 3.12 -0.87
C ARG A 24 11.86 3.03 0.24
N LEU A 25 10.63 3.37 -0.10
CA LEU A 25 9.44 3.15 0.72
C LEU A 25 8.64 2.00 0.10
N LEU A 26 8.49 0.91 0.84
CA LEU A 26 7.56 -0.15 0.48
C LEU A 26 6.15 0.26 0.95
N ILE A 27 5.18 0.27 0.06
CA ILE A 27 3.78 0.50 0.40
C ILE A 27 3.09 -0.86 0.42
N ASP A 28 2.69 -1.26 1.60
CA ASP A 28 2.26 -2.59 2.00
C ASP A 28 3.33 -3.69 1.81
N CYS A 29 3.18 -4.78 2.54
CA CYS A 29 4.09 -5.91 2.53
C CYS A 29 3.28 -7.20 2.60
N GLY A 30 2.70 -7.59 1.49
CA GLY A 30 1.86 -8.77 1.37
C GLY A 30 2.60 -10.09 1.67
N SER A 31 1.88 -11.17 1.88
CA SER A 31 2.47 -12.45 2.32
C SER A 31 3.42 -13.07 1.29
N ASP A 32 3.38 -12.63 0.04
CA ASP A 32 4.29 -13.05 -1.03
C ASP A 32 5.42 -12.03 -1.33
N ALA A 33 5.54 -10.97 -0.52
CA ALA A 33 6.53 -9.90 -0.68
C ALA A 33 7.96 -10.44 -0.87
N ARG A 34 8.33 -11.50 -0.16
CA ARG A 34 9.64 -12.15 -0.30
C ARG A 34 9.92 -12.66 -1.71
N HIS A 35 8.89 -12.96 -2.49
CA HIS A 35 9.02 -13.44 -3.87
C HIS A 35 8.93 -12.29 -4.87
N SER A 36 7.94 -11.41 -4.74
CA SER A 36 7.75 -10.26 -5.62
C SER A 36 8.95 -9.30 -5.56
N LEU A 37 9.41 -8.95 -4.36
CA LEU A 37 10.57 -8.08 -4.18
C LEU A 37 11.87 -8.72 -4.70
N ARG A 38 12.05 -10.03 -4.47
CA ARG A 38 13.22 -10.74 -5.00
C ARG A 38 13.24 -10.78 -6.53
N ASN A 39 12.10 -10.87 -7.19
CA ASN A 39 12.02 -10.81 -8.65
C ASN A 39 12.54 -9.46 -9.19
N LEU A 40 12.29 -8.38 -8.44
CA LEU A 40 12.83 -7.03 -8.72
C LEU A 40 14.29 -6.85 -8.27
N GLY A 41 14.89 -7.87 -7.65
CA GLY A 41 16.27 -7.81 -7.16
C GLY A 41 16.43 -7.18 -5.77
N PHE A 42 15.34 -6.93 -5.06
CA PHE A 42 15.36 -6.31 -3.73
C PHE A 42 15.46 -7.33 -2.60
N MET A 43 16.12 -6.93 -1.54
CA MET A 43 16.19 -7.60 -0.24
C MET A 43 15.52 -6.73 0.82
N PRO A 44 15.13 -7.29 1.99
CA PRO A 44 14.41 -6.52 3.02
C PRO A 44 15.16 -5.27 3.52
N ASN A 45 16.49 -5.33 3.56
CA ASN A 45 17.33 -4.21 3.99
C ASN A 45 17.56 -3.13 2.90
N ASP A 46 17.01 -3.32 1.72
CA ASP A 46 16.99 -2.27 0.68
C ASP A 46 15.90 -1.21 0.94
N PHE A 47 15.00 -1.47 1.91
CA PHE A 47 13.89 -0.58 2.23
C PHE A 47 14.18 0.27 3.47
N ASP A 48 14.16 1.58 3.30
CA ASP A 48 14.33 2.57 4.37
C ASP A 48 13.04 2.76 5.16
N GLY A 49 11.88 2.55 4.50
CA GLY A 49 10.55 2.63 5.09
C GLY A 49 9.60 1.57 4.57
N VAL A 50 8.59 1.25 5.38
CA VAL A 50 7.41 0.49 4.98
C VAL A 50 6.17 1.21 5.51
N TYR A 51 5.22 1.48 4.63
CA TYR A 51 3.91 2.04 4.96
C TYR A 51 2.87 0.94 4.96
N ILE A 52 2.02 0.89 5.98
CA ILE A 52 0.94 -0.09 6.11
C ILE A 52 -0.41 0.60 6.01
N SER A 53 -1.17 0.21 5.01
CA SER A 53 -2.49 0.75 4.74
C SER A 53 -3.58 0.17 5.64
N HIS A 54 -3.58 -1.14 5.86
CA HIS A 54 -4.51 -1.86 6.75
C HIS A 54 -3.99 -3.27 7.07
N LEU A 55 -4.75 -4.07 7.83
CA LEU A 55 -4.23 -5.30 8.45
C LEU A 55 -4.64 -6.61 7.78
N HIS A 56 -5.12 -6.61 6.53
CA HIS A 56 -5.32 -7.85 5.80
C HIS A 56 -3.96 -8.50 5.44
N SER A 57 -3.94 -9.82 5.34
CA SER A 57 -2.69 -10.59 5.18
C SER A 57 -1.99 -10.33 3.84
N ASP A 58 -2.73 -9.94 2.83
CA ASP A 58 -2.20 -9.55 1.52
C ASP A 58 -1.56 -8.14 1.52
N HIS A 59 -1.61 -7.44 2.66
CA HIS A 59 -0.95 -6.14 2.90
C HIS A 59 0.10 -6.19 4.01
N ILE A 60 0.02 -7.14 4.96
CA ILE A 60 0.95 -7.21 6.09
C ILE A 60 1.66 -8.56 6.27
N GLY A 61 1.23 -9.60 5.55
CA GLY A 61 1.70 -10.97 5.80
C GLY A 61 3.20 -11.20 5.55
N GLY A 62 3.89 -10.28 4.87
CA GLY A 62 5.33 -10.30 4.66
C GLY A 62 6.15 -9.62 5.76
N LEU A 63 5.51 -8.87 6.68
CA LEU A 63 6.22 -8.10 7.71
C LEU A 63 7.01 -8.99 8.68
N GLU A 64 6.48 -10.17 9.03
CA GLU A 64 7.22 -11.12 9.89
C GLU A 64 8.53 -11.55 9.22
N TRP A 65 8.48 -11.89 7.93
CA TRP A 65 9.66 -12.21 7.15
C TRP A 65 10.65 -11.04 7.09
N MET A 66 10.17 -9.83 6.81
CA MET A 66 11.00 -8.62 6.76
C MET A 66 11.69 -8.38 8.11
N ALA A 67 10.94 -8.45 9.21
CA ALA A 67 11.44 -8.26 10.56
C ALA A 67 12.56 -9.25 10.90
N LEU A 68 12.31 -10.56 10.70
CA LEU A 68 13.27 -11.61 11.01
C LEU A 68 14.51 -11.59 10.11
N ALA A 69 14.32 -11.32 8.81
CA ALA A 69 15.43 -11.23 7.88
C ALA A 69 16.34 -10.02 8.21
N ASN A 70 15.77 -8.87 8.47
CA ASN A 70 16.52 -7.69 8.86
C ASN A 70 17.26 -7.89 10.20
N TYR A 71 16.58 -8.51 11.16
CA TYR A 71 17.15 -8.73 12.48
C TYR A 71 18.32 -9.75 12.48
N PHE A 72 18.13 -10.92 11.84
CA PHE A 72 19.09 -12.03 11.91
C PHE A 72 20.08 -12.10 10.74
N VAL A 73 19.72 -11.57 9.57
CA VAL A 73 20.53 -11.73 8.35
C VAL A 73 21.21 -10.43 7.94
N PHE A 74 20.60 -9.30 8.23
CA PHE A 74 21.09 -7.97 7.82
C PHE A 74 21.49 -7.10 9.01
N ASP A 75 22.22 -7.69 9.96
CA ASP A 75 22.89 -7.02 11.08
C ASP A 75 21.96 -6.12 11.92
N GLY A 76 20.70 -6.50 12.07
CA GLY A 76 19.72 -5.72 12.82
C GLY A 76 19.26 -4.44 12.11
N HIS A 77 19.27 -4.42 10.77
CA HIS A 77 18.71 -3.33 9.99
C HIS A 77 17.28 -3.01 10.44
N ARG A 78 16.95 -1.73 10.59
CA ARG A 78 15.64 -1.29 11.10
C ARG A 78 14.98 -0.39 10.07
N THR A 79 13.96 -0.94 9.44
CA THR A 79 13.09 -0.20 8.51
C THR A 79 12.14 0.69 9.31
N GLN A 80 11.91 1.94 8.90
CA GLN A 80 10.87 2.79 9.47
C GLN A 80 9.50 2.21 9.13
N LEU A 81 8.64 2.00 10.14
CA LEU A 81 7.29 1.48 9.94
C LEU A 81 6.28 2.61 10.15
N PHE A 82 5.70 3.07 9.04
CA PHE A 82 4.67 4.09 8.98
C PHE A 82 3.29 3.42 8.98
N ALA A 83 2.47 3.69 9.96
CA ALA A 83 1.09 3.20 10.01
C ALA A 83 0.20 4.15 10.81
N ALA A 84 -1.08 4.21 10.48
CA ALA A 84 -2.04 4.93 11.32
C ALA A 84 -1.95 4.39 12.77
N ARG A 85 -1.93 5.31 13.73
CA ARG A 85 -1.73 4.97 15.16
C ARG A 85 -2.65 3.84 15.63
N GLU A 86 -3.88 3.84 15.17
CA GLU A 86 -4.90 2.85 15.54
C GLU A 86 -4.61 1.44 15.01
N LEU A 87 -3.76 1.30 14.00
CA LEU A 87 -3.35 0.00 13.45
C LEU A 87 -2.22 -0.66 14.24
N LEU A 88 -1.40 0.09 14.99
CA LEU A 88 -0.15 -0.41 15.56
C LEU A 88 -0.36 -1.46 16.64
N ASP A 89 -1.27 -1.23 17.58
CA ASP A 89 -1.57 -2.20 18.63
C ASP A 89 -2.19 -3.48 18.06
N PRO A 90 -3.23 -3.41 17.18
CA PRO A 90 -3.75 -4.62 16.51
C PRO A 90 -2.73 -5.32 15.63
N LEU A 91 -1.87 -4.60 14.92
CA LEU A 91 -0.78 -5.19 14.12
C LEU A 91 0.13 -6.05 14.99
N TRP A 92 0.53 -5.54 16.16
CA TRP A 92 1.35 -6.30 17.07
C TRP A 92 0.57 -7.44 17.73
N GLU A 93 -0.52 -7.13 18.45
CA GLU A 93 -1.21 -8.08 19.33
C GLU A 93 -1.93 -9.20 18.57
N HIS A 94 -2.42 -8.93 17.35
CA HIS A 94 -3.27 -9.88 16.61
C HIS A 94 -2.61 -10.47 15.37
N SER A 95 -1.42 -9.95 14.95
CA SER A 95 -0.74 -10.45 13.75
C SER A 95 0.70 -10.88 14.02
N LEU A 96 1.57 -9.99 14.49
CA LEU A 96 3.01 -10.23 14.51
C LEU A 96 3.53 -10.86 15.82
N ARG A 97 2.85 -10.63 16.94
CA ARG A 97 3.32 -11.04 18.25
C ARG A 97 3.60 -12.53 18.35
N GLY A 98 2.73 -13.36 17.75
CA GLY A 98 2.88 -14.82 17.82
C GLY A 98 4.21 -15.34 17.27
N GLY A 99 4.72 -14.73 16.19
CA GLY A 99 5.98 -15.11 15.56
C GLY A 99 7.20 -14.33 16.07
N LEU A 100 7.00 -13.12 16.62
CA LEU A 100 8.10 -12.19 16.89
C LEU A 100 8.38 -11.91 18.37
N GLU A 101 7.44 -12.20 19.30
CA GLU A 101 7.62 -11.82 20.71
C GLU A 101 8.78 -12.53 21.37
N THR A 102 8.93 -13.84 21.12
CA THR A 102 9.98 -14.62 21.75
C THR A 102 11.21 -14.70 20.86
N SER A 103 12.27 -14.03 21.25
CA SER A 103 13.58 -14.06 20.59
C SER A 103 14.65 -14.64 21.52
N ASP A 104 15.85 -14.87 20.97
CA ASP A 104 17.04 -15.27 21.73
C ASP A 104 17.50 -14.25 22.79
N HIS A 105 17.01 -13.00 22.68
CA HIS A 105 17.27 -11.92 23.64
C HIS A 105 16.12 -11.67 24.63
N GLY A 106 15.10 -12.54 24.66
CA GLY A 106 13.93 -12.43 25.53
C GLY A 106 12.69 -11.90 24.80
N ASN A 107 11.81 -11.21 25.53
CA ASN A 107 10.56 -10.70 24.95
C ASN A 107 10.81 -9.45 24.13
N SER A 108 10.50 -9.55 22.86
CA SER A 108 10.57 -8.48 21.86
C SER A 108 9.25 -7.73 21.73
N LYS A 109 9.28 -6.58 21.10
CA LYS A 109 8.14 -5.71 20.76
C LYS A 109 8.24 -5.32 19.28
N LEU A 110 7.20 -4.73 18.72
CA LEU A 110 7.23 -4.18 17.37
C LEU A 110 8.45 -3.26 17.17
N SER A 111 8.73 -2.41 18.16
CA SER A 111 9.90 -1.52 18.17
C SER A 111 11.25 -2.22 18.36
N SER A 112 11.30 -3.54 18.54
CA SER A 112 12.56 -4.29 18.49
C SER A 112 13.01 -4.54 17.05
N TYR A 113 12.08 -4.55 16.10
CA TYR A 113 12.30 -4.88 14.69
C TYR A 113 12.19 -3.69 13.76
N PHE A 114 11.36 -2.70 14.10
CA PHE A 114 11.07 -1.54 13.26
C PHE A 114 11.28 -0.24 14.04
N ASP A 115 11.63 0.83 13.34
CA ASP A 115 11.53 2.18 13.84
C ASP A 115 10.11 2.69 13.60
N VAL A 116 9.25 2.49 14.62
CA VAL A 116 7.80 2.72 14.51
C VAL A 116 7.49 4.22 14.46
N VAL A 117 6.81 4.64 13.40
CA VAL A 117 6.35 6.02 13.17
C VAL A 117 4.81 6.03 13.16
N PRO A 118 4.16 6.33 14.29
CA PRO A 118 2.71 6.40 14.37
C PRO A 118 2.18 7.61 13.60
N LEU A 119 1.29 7.37 12.63
CA LEU A 119 0.69 8.40 11.81
C LEU A 119 -0.65 8.87 12.38
N THR A 120 -0.93 10.15 12.18
CA THR A 120 -2.24 10.75 12.41
C THR A 120 -2.78 11.20 11.06
N PRO A 121 -3.97 10.75 10.62
CA PRO A 121 -4.51 11.14 9.31
C PRO A 121 -4.55 12.64 9.06
N LYS A 122 -4.74 13.43 10.13
CA LYS A 122 -4.77 14.89 10.04
C LYS A 122 -3.43 15.52 9.66
N ASP A 123 -2.32 14.91 10.10
CA ASP A 123 -0.99 15.50 9.97
C ASP A 123 -0.21 14.91 8.77
N GLY A 124 -0.62 13.73 8.28
CA GLY A 124 0.13 13.02 7.24
C GLY A 124 1.55 12.63 7.69
N PHE A 125 2.46 12.51 6.75
CA PHE A 125 3.89 12.36 7.03
C PHE A 125 4.75 12.83 5.86
N ASP A 126 5.98 13.21 6.17
CA ASP A 126 7.00 13.54 5.17
C ASP A 126 8.00 12.39 5.03
N TRP A 127 8.37 12.08 3.81
CA TRP A 127 9.42 11.11 3.51
C TRP A 127 10.22 11.53 2.28
N GLN A 128 11.53 11.73 2.47
CA GLN A 128 12.48 12.08 1.40
C GLN A 128 12.05 13.26 0.50
N GLY A 129 11.53 14.31 1.11
CA GLY A 129 11.08 15.53 0.43
C GLY A 129 9.68 15.47 -0.18
N MET A 130 9.02 14.33 -0.08
CA MET A 130 7.61 14.16 -0.43
C MET A 130 6.73 14.29 0.82
N HIS A 131 5.55 14.86 0.65
CA HIS A 131 4.51 14.87 1.67
C HIS A 131 3.40 13.90 1.30
N PHE A 132 2.89 13.16 2.30
CA PHE A 132 1.79 12.21 2.15
C PHE A 132 0.64 12.58 3.07
N ASP A 133 -0.50 12.95 2.48
CA ASP A 133 -1.76 12.95 3.21
C ASP A 133 -2.20 11.49 3.42
N VAL A 134 -2.61 11.16 4.65
CA VAL A 134 -3.11 9.83 5.04
C VAL A 134 -4.63 9.93 5.19
N ILE A 135 -5.38 9.20 4.36
CA ILE A 135 -6.83 9.38 4.20
C ILE A 135 -7.56 8.12 4.66
N PRO A 136 -8.29 8.16 5.80
CA PRO A 136 -9.12 7.04 6.22
C PRO A 136 -10.18 6.74 5.17
N THR A 137 -10.20 5.51 4.67
CA THR A 137 -11.08 5.05 3.59
C THR A 137 -11.84 3.82 4.05
N PRO A 138 -13.18 3.80 4.03
CA PRO A 138 -13.94 2.61 4.37
C PRO A 138 -13.59 1.45 3.44
N HIS A 139 -13.28 0.29 4.02
CA HIS A 139 -12.96 -0.93 3.28
C HIS A 139 -13.95 -2.04 3.60
N VAL A 140 -14.09 -2.47 4.85
CA VAL A 140 -15.11 -3.45 5.23
C VAL A 140 -16.13 -2.78 6.15
N VAL A 141 -17.37 -2.72 5.71
CA VAL A 141 -18.46 -2.08 6.46
C VAL A 141 -19.46 -3.14 6.90
N THR A 142 -19.64 -3.29 8.21
CA THR A 142 -20.64 -4.16 8.81
C THR A 142 -21.61 -3.34 9.68
N PRO A 143 -22.75 -3.88 10.08
CA PRO A 143 -23.65 -3.16 10.99
C PRO A 143 -23.02 -2.78 12.33
N GLU A 144 -22.01 -3.55 12.77
CA GLU A 144 -21.37 -3.38 14.09
C GLU A 144 -20.11 -2.53 14.03
N ASN A 145 -19.40 -2.53 12.87
CA ASN A 145 -18.10 -1.90 12.77
C ASN A 145 -17.74 -1.53 11.33
N THR A 146 -16.83 -0.57 11.19
CA THR A 146 -16.16 -0.25 9.92
C THR A 146 -14.66 -0.46 10.07
N MET A 147 -14.09 -1.32 9.24
CA MET A 147 -12.64 -1.40 9.07
C MET A 147 -12.22 -0.42 7.99
N TYR A 148 -11.28 0.44 8.36
CA TYR A 148 -10.69 1.40 7.43
C TYR A 148 -9.38 0.85 6.87
N SER A 149 -9.13 1.16 5.62
CA SER A 149 -7.78 1.27 5.09
C SER A 149 -7.37 2.74 5.05
N PHE A 150 -6.10 3.02 4.84
CA PHE A 150 -5.57 4.38 4.81
C PHE A 150 -4.94 4.65 3.46
N ALA A 151 -5.67 5.37 2.61
CA ALA A 151 -5.22 5.80 1.31
C ALA A 151 -4.10 6.85 1.42
N LEU A 152 -3.27 6.99 0.39
CA LEU A 152 -2.19 7.96 0.32
C LEU A 152 -2.42 8.97 -0.81
N PHE A 153 -2.27 10.25 -0.50
CA PHE A 153 -2.12 11.30 -1.51
C PHE A 153 -0.72 11.87 -1.40
N GLY A 154 0.14 11.56 -2.38
CA GLY A 154 1.53 11.97 -2.41
C GLY A 154 1.76 13.24 -3.23
N THR A 155 2.57 14.16 -2.68
CA THR A 155 3.03 15.40 -3.33
C THR A 155 4.50 15.65 -3.05
N GLY A 156 5.12 16.55 -3.83
CA GLY A 156 6.54 16.91 -3.64
C GLY A 156 7.45 16.43 -4.77
N THR A 157 6.89 15.73 -5.74
CA THR A 157 7.47 15.43 -7.05
C THR A 157 6.81 16.32 -8.13
N GLU A 158 7.20 16.16 -9.39
CA GLU A 158 6.55 16.89 -10.49
C GLU A 158 5.08 16.50 -10.66
N LYS A 159 4.73 15.24 -10.31
CA LYS A 159 3.36 14.73 -10.38
C LYS A 159 2.87 14.28 -9.00
N SER A 160 1.69 14.72 -8.66
CA SER A 160 0.95 14.20 -7.51
C SER A 160 0.27 12.88 -7.83
N PHE A 161 0.11 12.01 -6.83
CA PHE A 161 -0.64 10.77 -7.02
C PHE A 161 -1.63 10.52 -5.90
N PHE A 162 -2.67 9.76 -6.21
CA PHE A 162 -3.62 9.23 -5.23
C PHE A 162 -3.68 7.72 -5.33
N LEU A 163 -3.30 7.04 -4.26
CA LEU A 163 -3.39 5.59 -4.10
C LEU A 163 -4.51 5.28 -3.11
N THR A 164 -5.60 4.67 -3.60
CA THR A 164 -6.78 4.42 -2.76
C THR A 164 -6.56 3.35 -1.69
N THR A 165 -5.57 2.47 -1.89
CA THR A 165 -5.48 1.19 -1.18
C THR A 165 -6.80 0.43 -1.29
N ASP A 166 -7.07 -0.57 -0.46
CA ASP A 166 -8.33 -1.32 -0.54
C ASP A 166 -9.49 -0.46 -0.05
N ALA A 167 -10.51 -0.29 -0.89
CA ALA A 167 -11.60 0.63 -0.61
C ALA A 167 -12.90 0.23 -1.30
N ILE A 168 -14.02 0.38 -0.61
CA ILE A 168 -15.33 0.38 -1.29
C ILE A 168 -15.41 1.53 -2.28
N PHE A 169 -16.29 1.44 -3.28
CA PHE A 169 -16.57 2.55 -4.18
C PHE A 169 -17.15 3.75 -3.41
N ASN A 170 -16.35 4.79 -3.25
CA ASN A 170 -16.70 5.98 -2.46
C ASN A 170 -16.34 7.28 -3.18
N PRO A 171 -16.99 7.58 -4.32
CA PRO A 171 -16.69 8.78 -5.10
C PRO A 171 -16.96 10.07 -4.32
N LYS A 172 -17.88 10.05 -3.33
CA LYS A 172 -18.21 11.22 -2.53
C LYS A 172 -17.00 11.76 -1.77
N ASP A 173 -16.25 10.90 -1.14
CA ASP A 173 -15.10 11.29 -0.31
C ASP A 173 -13.80 11.36 -1.12
N HIS A 174 -13.69 10.56 -2.20
CA HIS A 174 -12.49 10.51 -3.02
C HIS A 174 -12.43 11.57 -4.15
N MET A 175 -13.57 12.15 -4.56
CA MET A 175 -13.62 13.04 -5.73
C MET A 175 -12.66 14.23 -5.65
N ALA A 176 -12.47 14.80 -4.46
CA ALA A 176 -11.54 15.92 -4.28
C ALA A 176 -10.07 15.48 -4.58
N PHE A 177 -9.68 14.30 -4.14
CA PHE A 177 -8.37 13.70 -4.40
C PHE A 177 -8.24 13.27 -5.86
N TYR A 178 -9.26 12.64 -6.45
CA TYR A 178 -9.28 12.30 -7.87
C TYR A 178 -9.04 13.52 -8.75
N LYS A 179 -9.69 14.64 -8.45
CA LYS A 179 -9.51 15.87 -9.25
C LYS A 179 -8.13 16.47 -9.08
N LYS A 180 -7.57 16.42 -7.87
CA LYS A 180 -6.27 17.03 -7.52
C LYS A 180 -5.09 16.21 -8.05
N ALA A 181 -5.17 14.88 -8.07
CA ALA A 181 -4.09 14.00 -8.48
C ALA A 181 -3.81 14.10 -9.99
N ASP A 182 -2.53 13.96 -10.34
CA ASP A 182 -2.08 13.80 -11.73
C ASP A 182 -2.16 12.34 -12.17
N ILE A 183 -1.95 11.40 -11.24
CA ILE A 183 -2.06 9.96 -11.45
C ILE A 183 -2.92 9.37 -10.32
N ILE A 184 -3.81 8.44 -10.66
CA ILE A 184 -4.64 7.73 -9.69
C ILE A 184 -4.34 6.23 -9.81
N PHE A 185 -4.05 5.60 -8.67
CA PHE A 185 -3.96 4.16 -8.49
C PHE A 185 -5.19 3.70 -7.71
N GLN A 186 -6.10 3.04 -8.41
CA GLN A 186 -7.43 2.71 -7.89
C GLN A 186 -7.58 1.21 -7.65
N ASP A 187 -7.98 0.83 -6.43
CA ASP A 187 -8.48 -0.52 -6.12
C ASP A 187 -9.64 -0.88 -7.04
N CYS A 188 -9.57 -2.06 -7.65
CA CYS A 188 -10.56 -2.52 -8.63
C CYS A 188 -10.89 -3.99 -8.43
N GLU A 189 -12.13 -4.29 -8.13
CA GLU A 189 -12.66 -5.65 -8.13
C GLU A 189 -13.20 -6.03 -9.51
N LEU A 190 -12.86 -7.24 -9.97
CA LEU A 190 -13.41 -7.87 -11.17
C LEU A 190 -14.26 -9.08 -10.78
N GLY A 191 -15.16 -9.47 -11.68
CA GLY A 191 -15.93 -10.70 -11.54
C GLY A 191 -17.43 -10.47 -11.51
N PRO A 192 -18.23 -11.54 -11.44
CA PRO A 192 -19.68 -11.45 -11.61
C PRO A 192 -20.44 -10.99 -10.35
N ARG A 193 -19.73 -10.80 -9.24
CA ARG A 193 -20.32 -10.41 -7.95
C ARG A 193 -19.53 -9.28 -7.33
N HIS A 194 -20.23 -8.25 -6.84
CA HIS A 194 -19.65 -7.22 -6.01
C HIS A 194 -19.45 -7.78 -4.60
N SER A 195 -18.21 -7.76 -4.10
CA SER A 195 -17.91 -8.16 -2.72
C SER A 195 -18.46 -7.17 -1.70
N GLY A 196 -18.58 -5.90 -2.10
CA GLY A 196 -18.98 -4.79 -1.23
C GLY A 196 -17.84 -4.30 -0.33
N VAL A 197 -16.61 -4.79 -0.56
CA VAL A 197 -15.40 -4.34 0.18
C VAL A 197 -14.36 -3.70 -0.73
N HIS A 198 -14.50 -3.86 -2.04
CA HIS A 198 -13.68 -3.22 -3.07
C HIS A 198 -14.55 -2.43 -4.04
N ALA A 199 -13.97 -1.44 -4.72
CA ALA A 199 -14.64 -0.75 -5.80
C ALA A 199 -14.74 -1.68 -7.04
N HIS A 200 -15.96 -2.02 -7.44
CA HIS A 200 -16.17 -2.88 -8.59
C HIS A 200 -15.99 -2.12 -9.90
N TYR A 201 -15.48 -2.79 -10.94
CA TYR A 201 -15.27 -2.17 -12.26
C TYR A 201 -16.50 -1.50 -12.81
N ASP A 202 -17.70 -2.12 -12.68
CA ASP A 202 -18.98 -1.54 -13.14
C ASP A 202 -19.36 -0.24 -12.41
N GLU A 203 -18.85 -0.03 -11.20
CA GLU A 203 -19.03 1.22 -10.46
C GLU A 203 -18.01 2.26 -10.95
N LEU A 204 -16.76 1.85 -11.17
CA LEU A 204 -15.67 2.73 -11.60
C LEU A 204 -15.92 3.33 -12.99
N ILE A 205 -16.52 2.59 -13.93
CA ILE A 205 -16.87 3.13 -15.25
C ILE A 205 -17.87 4.29 -15.19
N THR A 206 -18.59 4.46 -14.08
CA THR A 206 -19.54 5.58 -13.88
C THR A 206 -18.86 6.90 -13.51
N LEU A 207 -17.55 6.87 -13.22
CA LEU A 207 -16.77 8.07 -12.89
C LEU A 207 -16.65 9.00 -14.11
N PRO A 208 -16.48 10.32 -13.88
CA PRO A 208 -16.24 11.29 -14.96
C PRO A 208 -15.04 10.92 -15.83
N ASP A 209 -15.12 11.20 -17.13
CA ASP A 209 -14.07 10.84 -18.08
C ASP A 209 -12.71 11.50 -17.77
N ASP A 210 -12.71 12.73 -17.26
CA ASP A 210 -11.50 13.43 -16.83
C ASP A 210 -10.82 12.80 -15.59
N VAL A 211 -11.57 12.05 -14.80
CA VAL A 211 -11.05 11.25 -13.69
C VAL A 211 -10.49 9.93 -14.20
N LYS A 212 -11.27 9.20 -15.03
CA LYS A 212 -10.85 7.92 -15.61
C LYS A 212 -9.56 8.04 -16.43
N ALA A 213 -9.44 9.13 -17.20
CA ALA A 213 -8.29 9.38 -18.08
C ALA A 213 -6.90 9.45 -17.39
N LYS A 214 -6.86 9.48 -16.07
CA LYS A 214 -5.63 9.47 -15.26
C LYS A 214 -5.61 8.35 -14.20
N MET A 215 -6.54 7.38 -14.34
CA MET A 215 -6.74 6.29 -13.39
C MET A 215 -6.19 4.97 -13.92
N TRP A 216 -5.31 4.37 -13.15
CA TRP A 216 -4.79 3.02 -13.32
C TRP A 216 -5.49 2.10 -12.32
N LEU A 217 -5.86 0.90 -12.77
CA LEU A 217 -6.60 -0.09 -11.99
C LEU A 217 -5.66 -1.18 -11.47
N TYR A 218 -5.70 -1.47 -10.18
CA TYR A 218 -4.88 -2.49 -9.56
C TYR A 218 -5.68 -3.33 -8.54
N HIS A 219 -5.07 -4.30 -7.89
CA HIS A 219 -5.66 -5.19 -6.89
C HIS A 219 -6.79 -6.10 -7.43
N TYR A 220 -6.84 -6.30 -8.73
CA TYR A 220 -7.87 -7.07 -9.41
C TYR A 220 -7.62 -8.59 -9.31
N GLN A 221 -8.72 -9.37 -9.38
CA GLN A 221 -8.70 -10.82 -9.39
C GLN A 221 -8.37 -11.37 -10.79
N ALA A 222 -8.01 -12.67 -10.86
CA ALA A 222 -7.69 -13.39 -12.08
C ALA A 222 -8.95 -13.75 -12.91
N TYR A 223 -9.73 -12.75 -13.27
CA TYR A 223 -10.82 -12.83 -14.24
C TYR A 223 -10.40 -12.22 -15.57
N ASP A 224 -11.18 -12.50 -16.64
CA ASP A 224 -10.99 -11.81 -17.90
C ASP A 224 -11.11 -10.30 -17.70
N LYS A 225 -10.08 -9.57 -18.09
CA LYS A 225 -10.04 -8.10 -17.93
C LYS A 225 -10.89 -7.46 -19.04
N PRO A 226 -11.80 -6.54 -18.71
CA PRO A 226 -12.44 -5.68 -19.69
C PRO A 226 -11.42 -4.76 -20.39
N ASP A 227 -11.80 -4.17 -21.52
CA ASP A 227 -10.95 -3.16 -22.20
C ASP A 227 -11.03 -1.81 -21.48
N ALA A 228 -10.26 -1.69 -20.41
CA ALA A 228 -10.26 -0.50 -19.57
C ALA A 228 -9.88 0.77 -20.36
N VAL A 229 -9.04 0.65 -21.40
CA VAL A 229 -8.65 1.80 -22.24
C VAL A 229 -9.83 2.25 -23.09
N ALA A 230 -10.60 1.32 -23.65
CA ALA A 230 -11.83 1.67 -24.39
C ALA A 230 -12.88 2.32 -23.47
N ASP A 231 -12.91 2.00 -22.19
CA ASP A 231 -13.81 2.58 -21.19
C ASP A 231 -13.29 3.90 -20.60
N GLY A 232 -12.13 4.39 -21.07
CA GLY A 232 -11.55 5.68 -20.75
C GLY A 232 -10.54 5.71 -19.59
N PHE A 233 -10.14 4.55 -19.06
CA PHE A 233 -9.07 4.44 -18.07
C PHE A 233 -7.68 4.42 -18.72
N CYS A 234 -6.62 4.60 -17.92
CA CYS A 234 -5.25 4.38 -18.38
C CYS A 234 -4.95 2.89 -18.65
N GLY A 235 -5.57 1.98 -17.92
CA GLY A 235 -5.42 0.53 -18.05
C GLY A 235 -5.35 -0.17 -16.69
N PHE A 236 -5.07 -1.46 -16.73
CA PHE A 236 -4.73 -2.26 -15.55
C PHE A 236 -3.23 -2.23 -15.33
N ILE A 237 -2.80 -2.14 -14.07
CA ILE A 237 -1.38 -2.23 -13.71
C ILE A 237 -0.94 -3.69 -13.83
N ASP A 238 0.07 -3.94 -14.64
CA ASP A 238 0.72 -5.24 -14.70
C ASP A 238 1.80 -5.39 -13.62
N PRO A 239 2.14 -6.63 -13.20
CA PRO A 239 3.25 -6.84 -12.28
C PRO A 239 4.54 -6.16 -12.79
N GLU A 240 5.31 -5.58 -11.87
CA GLU A 240 6.59 -4.90 -12.13
C GLU A 240 6.46 -3.62 -12.99
N GLN A 241 5.26 -3.15 -13.28
CA GLN A 241 5.05 -1.89 -14.00
C GLN A 241 5.54 -0.71 -13.15
N SER A 242 6.30 0.20 -13.77
CA SER A 242 6.83 1.40 -13.14
C SER A 242 6.21 2.67 -13.70
N PHE A 243 6.16 3.70 -12.85
CA PHE A 243 5.61 5.02 -13.16
C PHE A 243 6.63 6.08 -12.76
N ASP A 244 6.90 7.01 -13.67
CA ASP A 244 7.74 8.16 -13.39
C ASP A 244 6.90 9.30 -12.81
N LEU A 245 7.24 9.71 -11.60
CA LEU A 245 6.56 10.78 -10.87
C LEU A 245 7.31 12.13 -10.96
N GLY A 246 8.47 12.13 -11.62
CA GLY A 246 9.31 13.31 -11.78
C GLY A 246 10.42 13.43 -10.76
#